data_56fea03f3ec7e4602907b2798f782e39
#
_entry.id   56fea03f3ec7e4602907b2798f782e39
#
_cell.length_a   1.000
_cell.length_b   1.000
_cell.length_c   1.000
_cell.angle_alpha   90.00
_cell.angle_beta   90.00
_cell.angle_gamma   90.00
#
_symmetry.space_group_name_H-M   'P 1'
#
loop_
_entity.id
_entity.type
_entity.pdbx_description
1 polymer ?
#
loop_
_entity_poly.entity_id
_entity_poly.type
_entity_poly.pdbx_seq_one_letter_code
_entity_poly.pdbx_strand_id
1 'polypeptide(L)'
;MLRKTILGLLAEYILMKFSTFITFVLSLLFTQAVFADKVEPPKDAVAFRGNHYKAFLDTNSTWWEAKFACDDIGGELVVITTAQENEFVRRMAKGNLIWLGGTDEFEEGKWTWDNGEAFKFKHWDKDQPSAASGHNFLILSGKNGKWADTTDFSGKVKGYVCEWKGTAPKDAGPKDDDLKAPKG
;
A
#
# COMPACT_ATOMS: atom_id res chain seq x y z
N MET A 1 16.34 -64.03 -20.88
CA MET A 1 15.77 -62.84 -21.60
C MET A 1 14.61 -62.20 -20.86
N LEU A 2 13.69 -62.95 -20.22
CA LEU A 2 12.51 -62.38 -19.53
C LEU A 2 12.80 -61.40 -18.35
N ARG A 3 13.88 -61.61 -17.60
CA ARG A 3 14.16 -60.75 -16.41
C ARG A 3 14.49 -59.28 -16.78
N LYS A 4 15.09 -58.99 -17.95
CA LYS A 4 15.39 -57.66 -18.39
C LYS A 4 14.13 -56.87 -18.83
N THR A 5 13.13 -57.56 -19.35
CA THR A 5 11.86 -56.94 -19.78
C THR A 5 10.99 -56.55 -18.60
N ILE A 6 10.95 -57.32 -17.54
CA ILE A 6 10.17 -57.04 -16.34
C ILE A 6 10.77 -55.84 -15.57
N LEU A 7 12.09 -55.76 -15.46
CA LEU A 7 12.76 -54.57 -14.83
C LEU A 7 12.50 -53.27 -15.64
N GLY A 8 12.48 -53.35 -16.98
CA GLY A 8 12.15 -52.20 -17.82
C GLY A 8 10.72 -51.70 -17.61
N LEU A 9 9.76 -52.61 -17.62
CA LEU A 9 8.35 -52.26 -17.36
C LEU A 9 8.08 -51.72 -15.97
N LEU A 10 8.79 -52.22 -14.94
CA LEU A 10 8.73 -51.67 -13.59
C LEU A 10 9.32 -50.27 -13.51
N ALA A 11 10.42 -50.01 -14.19
CA ALA A 11 11.04 -48.67 -14.22
C ALA A 11 10.14 -47.63 -14.90
N GLU A 12 9.51 -48.00 -16.04
CA GLU A 12 8.54 -47.12 -16.72
C GLU A 12 7.29 -46.86 -15.88
N TYR A 13 6.77 -47.89 -15.21
CA TYR A 13 5.63 -47.73 -14.31
C TYR A 13 5.92 -46.79 -13.12
N ILE A 14 7.11 -46.90 -12.53
CA ILE A 14 7.56 -46.01 -11.42
C ILE A 14 7.72 -44.59 -11.93
N LEU A 15 8.38 -44.36 -13.09
CA LEU A 15 8.55 -43.06 -13.70
C LEU A 15 7.19 -42.38 -14.05
N MET A 16 6.25 -43.14 -14.55
CA MET A 16 4.91 -42.65 -14.87
C MET A 16 4.14 -42.24 -13.62
N LYS A 17 4.25 -42.99 -12.51
CA LYS A 17 3.64 -42.67 -11.22
C LYS A 17 4.29 -41.43 -10.59
N PHE A 18 5.61 -41.27 -10.71
CA PHE A 18 6.30 -40.08 -10.24
C PHE A 18 5.92 -38.81 -11.05
N SER A 19 5.80 -38.96 -12.38
CA SER A 19 5.39 -37.85 -13.24
C SER A 19 3.98 -37.36 -12.91
N THR A 20 3.01 -38.28 -12.73
CA THR A 20 1.63 -37.92 -12.36
C THR A 20 1.53 -37.32 -10.97
N PHE A 21 2.37 -37.77 -10.01
CA PHE A 21 2.42 -37.22 -8.66
C PHE A 21 2.99 -35.80 -8.67
N ILE A 22 4.07 -35.55 -9.43
CA ILE A 22 4.68 -34.21 -9.55
C ILE A 22 3.70 -33.23 -10.19
N THR A 23 3.00 -33.62 -11.27
CA THR A 23 1.99 -32.75 -11.92
C THR A 23 0.82 -32.47 -10.99
N PHE A 24 0.38 -33.42 -10.18
CA PHE A 24 -0.69 -33.22 -9.20
C PHE A 24 -0.26 -32.27 -8.08
N VAL A 25 0.97 -32.41 -7.54
CA VAL A 25 1.52 -31.52 -6.52
C VAL A 25 1.73 -30.10 -7.06
N LEU A 26 2.26 -29.95 -8.30
CA LEU A 26 2.38 -28.63 -8.92
C LEU A 26 1.01 -27.97 -9.16
N SER A 27 -0.01 -28.72 -9.55
CA SER A 27 -1.35 -28.17 -9.73
C SER A 27 -1.97 -27.73 -8.41
N LEU A 28 -1.72 -28.46 -7.31
CA LEU A 28 -2.19 -28.08 -5.97
C LEU A 28 -1.48 -26.82 -5.44
N LEU A 29 -0.19 -26.67 -5.71
CA LEU A 29 0.58 -25.46 -5.35
C LEU A 29 0.15 -24.26 -6.20
N PHE A 30 -0.20 -24.47 -7.46
CA PHE A 30 -0.66 -23.39 -8.34
C PHE A 30 -2.06 -22.88 -7.97
N THR A 31 -2.95 -23.77 -7.48
CA THR A 31 -4.29 -23.36 -7.02
C THR A 31 -4.26 -22.60 -5.69
N GLN A 32 -3.26 -22.82 -4.84
CA GLN A 32 -3.12 -22.03 -3.60
C GLN A 32 -2.58 -20.60 -3.83
N ALA A 33 -1.88 -20.35 -4.95
CA ALA A 33 -1.35 -19.03 -5.28
C ALA A 33 -2.42 -18.03 -5.79
N VAL A 34 -3.65 -18.47 -6.03
CA VAL A 34 -4.72 -17.62 -6.61
C VAL A 34 -5.68 -17.07 -5.57
N PHE A 35 -5.66 -17.59 -4.33
CA PHE A 35 -6.43 -17.05 -3.22
C PHE A 35 -5.49 -16.32 -2.23
N ALA A 36 -4.82 -15.28 -2.68
CA ALA A 36 -4.45 -14.22 -1.76
C ALA A 36 -5.79 -13.66 -1.27
N ASP A 37 -6.17 -13.96 -0.04
CA ASP A 37 -7.36 -13.38 0.58
C ASP A 37 -7.26 -11.87 0.41
N LYS A 38 -8.16 -11.32 -0.41
CA LYS A 38 -8.25 -9.86 -0.56
C LYS A 38 -8.65 -9.33 0.81
N VAL A 39 -7.72 -8.67 1.47
CA VAL A 39 -8.01 -8.06 2.77
C VAL A 39 -9.03 -6.95 2.54
N GLU A 40 -10.23 -7.15 3.10
CA GLU A 40 -11.29 -6.16 3.00
C GLU A 40 -10.96 -4.95 3.91
N PRO A 41 -11.20 -3.73 3.43
CA PRO A 41 -10.99 -2.54 4.25
C PRO A 41 -11.89 -2.57 5.49
N PRO A 42 -11.47 -1.96 6.61
CA PRO A 42 -12.30 -1.83 7.79
C PRO A 42 -13.66 -1.22 7.47
N LYS A 43 -14.72 -1.64 8.18
CA LYS A 43 -16.11 -1.18 7.92
C LYS A 43 -16.30 0.35 8.05
N ASP A 44 -15.41 1.01 8.80
CA ASP A 44 -15.39 2.45 9.02
C ASP A 44 -14.40 3.18 8.09
N ALA A 45 -13.81 2.48 7.13
CA ALA A 45 -13.03 3.10 6.07
C ALA A 45 -13.95 3.86 5.09
N VAL A 46 -13.50 5.03 4.67
CA VAL A 46 -14.27 5.93 3.78
C VAL A 46 -13.90 5.65 2.35
N ALA A 47 -14.88 5.38 1.49
CA ALA A 47 -14.64 5.18 0.07
C ALA A 47 -14.38 6.50 -0.65
N PHE A 48 -13.38 6.54 -1.53
CA PHE A 48 -13.11 7.65 -2.43
C PHE A 48 -12.47 7.16 -3.73
N ARG A 49 -13.06 7.47 -4.88
CA ARG A 49 -12.57 7.14 -6.23
C ARG A 49 -12.16 5.67 -6.42
N GLY A 50 -12.91 4.77 -5.82
CA GLY A 50 -12.68 3.33 -5.93
C GLY A 50 -11.73 2.72 -4.91
N ASN A 51 -11.05 3.52 -4.12
CA ASN A 51 -10.23 3.11 -2.99
C ASN A 51 -10.96 3.36 -1.66
N HIS A 52 -10.43 2.82 -0.56
CA HIS A 52 -10.93 3.05 0.78
C HIS A 52 -9.82 3.64 1.64
N TYR A 53 -10.18 4.51 2.58
CA TYR A 53 -9.22 5.24 3.39
C TYR A 53 -9.66 5.28 4.85
N LYS A 54 -8.71 5.17 5.77
CA LYS A 54 -8.96 5.34 7.19
C LYS A 54 -7.85 6.15 7.84
N ALA A 55 -8.23 7.22 8.55
CA ALA A 55 -7.29 8.02 9.32
C ALA A 55 -7.12 7.45 10.73
N PHE A 56 -5.88 7.42 11.18
CA PHE A 56 -5.46 7.12 12.54
C PHE A 56 -4.79 8.38 13.09
N LEU A 57 -5.53 9.11 13.91
CA LEU A 57 -5.08 10.38 14.48
C LEU A 57 -4.72 10.23 15.96
N ASP A 58 -4.10 11.27 16.53
CA ASP A 58 -3.63 11.29 17.92
C ASP A 58 -2.60 10.19 18.23
N THR A 59 -1.84 9.78 17.20
CA THR A 59 -0.70 8.87 17.32
C THR A 59 0.61 9.65 17.39
N ASN A 60 1.64 9.06 18.01
CA ASN A 60 3.01 9.58 18.01
C ASN A 60 3.94 8.56 17.33
N SER A 61 3.45 7.90 16.26
CA SER A 61 4.22 6.91 15.53
C SER A 61 5.33 7.54 14.71
N THR A 62 6.41 6.80 14.53
CA THR A 62 7.38 7.01 13.47
C THR A 62 6.74 6.75 12.10
N TRP A 63 7.42 7.13 11.02
CA TRP A 63 6.96 6.81 9.67
C TRP A 63 6.89 5.28 9.45
N TRP A 64 7.91 4.56 9.91
CA TRP A 64 7.96 3.10 9.81
C TRP A 64 6.85 2.40 10.59
N GLU A 65 6.56 2.87 11.81
CA GLU A 65 5.45 2.33 12.59
C GLU A 65 4.10 2.58 11.92
N ALA A 66 3.90 3.76 11.33
CA ALA A 66 2.69 4.07 10.58
C ALA A 66 2.53 3.17 9.35
N LYS A 67 3.65 2.97 8.59
CA LYS A 67 3.68 2.06 7.45
C LYS A 67 3.30 0.64 7.85
N PHE A 68 4.00 0.07 8.83
CA PHE A 68 3.73 -1.30 9.28
C PHE A 68 2.32 -1.46 9.86
N ALA A 69 1.79 -0.45 10.56
CA ALA A 69 0.43 -0.48 11.07
C ALA A 69 -0.61 -0.52 9.94
N CYS A 70 -0.37 0.13 8.80
CA CYS A 70 -1.23 0.01 7.62
C CYS A 70 -1.10 -1.38 6.96
N ASP A 71 0.14 -1.89 6.81
CA ASP A 71 0.42 -3.20 6.22
C ASP A 71 -0.24 -4.33 7.02
N ASP A 72 -0.16 -4.29 8.36
CA ASP A 72 -0.72 -5.29 9.27
C ASP A 72 -2.24 -5.46 9.15
N ILE A 73 -2.92 -4.41 8.70
CA ILE A 73 -4.37 -4.44 8.47
C ILE A 73 -4.72 -4.57 6.97
N GLY A 74 -3.73 -4.91 6.16
CA GLY A 74 -3.87 -5.17 4.71
C GLY A 74 -4.13 -3.94 3.87
N GLY A 75 -3.81 -2.75 4.38
CA GLY A 75 -3.74 -1.49 3.64
C GLY A 75 -2.32 -1.11 3.32
N GLU A 76 -2.11 0.09 2.83
CA GLU A 76 -0.81 0.72 2.62
C GLU A 76 -0.82 2.15 3.21
N LEU A 77 0.33 2.68 3.58
CA LEU A 77 0.43 4.09 3.99
C LEU A 77 0.08 4.96 2.78
N VAL A 78 -0.85 5.89 2.96
CA VAL A 78 -1.52 6.59 1.86
C VAL A 78 -0.56 7.20 0.83
N VAL A 79 -0.87 6.96 -0.42
CA VAL A 79 -0.19 7.48 -1.61
C VAL A 79 -1.12 8.48 -2.30
N ILE A 80 -0.60 9.63 -2.69
CA ILE A 80 -1.41 10.69 -3.30
C ILE A 80 -0.97 10.91 -4.75
N THR A 81 -1.85 10.62 -5.68
CA THR A 81 -1.58 10.67 -7.12
C THR A 81 -2.30 11.81 -7.85
N THR A 82 -3.28 12.45 -7.19
CA THR A 82 -4.09 13.54 -7.77
C THR A 82 -4.36 14.65 -6.77
N ALA A 83 -4.69 15.84 -7.26
CA ALA A 83 -5.08 16.98 -6.43
C ALA A 83 -6.39 16.72 -5.65
N GLN A 84 -7.33 15.97 -6.25
CA GLN A 84 -8.59 15.61 -5.57
C GLN A 84 -8.34 14.67 -4.40
N GLU A 85 -7.47 13.70 -4.57
CA GLU A 85 -7.05 12.79 -3.51
C GLU A 85 -6.32 13.54 -2.39
N ASN A 86 -5.44 14.48 -2.75
CA ASN A 86 -4.76 15.34 -1.79
C ASN A 86 -5.75 16.12 -0.91
N GLU A 87 -6.76 16.71 -1.52
CA GLU A 87 -7.79 17.45 -0.78
C GLU A 87 -8.65 16.51 0.10
N PHE A 88 -8.94 15.30 -0.39
CA PHE A 88 -9.67 14.31 0.40
C PHE A 88 -8.87 13.88 1.64
N VAL A 89 -7.60 13.51 1.47
CA VAL A 89 -6.71 13.11 2.56
C VAL A 89 -6.46 14.28 3.53
N ARG A 90 -6.32 15.51 3.01
CA ARG A 90 -6.23 16.72 3.84
C ARG A 90 -7.40 16.85 4.83
N ARG A 91 -8.62 16.60 4.35
CA ARG A 91 -9.82 16.66 5.22
C ARG A 91 -9.79 15.57 6.29
N MET A 92 -9.35 14.35 5.93
CA MET A 92 -9.21 13.25 6.87
C MET A 92 -8.19 13.56 7.98
N ALA A 93 -7.17 14.35 7.68
CA ALA A 93 -6.15 14.77 8.65
C ALA A 93 -6.69 15.71 9.76
N LYS A 94 -7.88 16.31 9.61
CA LYS A 94 -8.55 17.19 10.59
C LYS A 94 -7.61 18.29 11.14
N GLY A 95 -6.77 18.87 10.30
CA GLY A 95 -5.82 19.92 10.64
C GLY A 95 -4.48 19.46 11.21
N ASN A 96 -4.30 18.17 11.45
CA ASN A 96 -3.04 17.60 11.92
C ASN A 96 -1.99 17.51 10.82
N LEU A 97 -0.71 17.37 11.20
CA LEU A 97 0.33 16.82 10.34
C LEU A 97 0.19 15.30 10.35
N ILE A 98 0.22 14.69 9.18
CA ILE A 98 0.10 13.24 9.01
C ILE A 98 1.19 12.70 8.09
N TRP A 99 1.58 11.43 8.30
CA TRP A 99 2.47 10.71 7.42
C TRP A 99 1.79 10.37 6.09
N LEU A 100 2.55 10.46 5.00
CA LEU A 100 2.25 9.92 3.68
C LEU A 100 3.28 8.83 3.34
N GLY A 101 2.95 7.91 2.43
CA GLY A 101 3.84 6.81 2.02
C GLY A 101 5.01 7.21 1.11
N GLY A 102 5.41 8.48 1.12
CA GLY A 102 6.53 8.98 0.34
C GLY A 102 7.84 9.03 1.13
N THR A 103 8.94 8.65 0.45
CA THR A 103 10.29 8.69 1.02
C THR A 103 11.35 8.88 -0.06
N ASP A 104 12.49 9.49 0.28
CA ASP A 104 13.73 9.51 -0.51
C ASP A 104 14.92 8.92 0.26
N GLU A 105 14.66 8.10 1.29
CA GLU A 105 15.68 7.48 2.14
C GLU A 105 16.73 6.70 1.37
N PHE A 106 16.36 6.11 0.22
CA PHE A 106 17.29 5.30 -0.59
C PHE A 106 18.21 6.14 -1.48
N GLU A 107 17.76 7.34 -1.89
CA GLU A 107 18.52 8.25 -2.74
C GLU A 107 18.01 9.67 -2.53
N GLU A 108 18.81 10.52 -1.85
CA GLU A 108 18.46 11.90 -1.51
C GLU A 108 17.95 12.69 -2.72
N GLY A 109 16.79 13.34 -2.54
CA GLY A 109 16.10 14.11 -3.58
C GLY A 109 15.33 13.27 -4.60
N LYS A 110 15.41 11.94 -4.54
CA LYS A 110 14.68 11.03 -5.41
C LYS A 110 13.46 10.42 -4.70
N TRP A 111 12.46 11.24 -4.54
CA TRP A 111 11.21 10.85 -3.90
C TRP A 111 10.49 9.70 -4.62
N THR A 112 10.10 8.70 -3.87
CA THR A 112 9.34 7.53 -4.32
C THR A 112 8.17 7.28 -3.38
N TRP A 113 7.12 6.66 -3.90
CA TRP A 113 6.08 6.08 -3.07
C TRP A 113 6.50 4.67 -2.62
N ASP A 114 6.25 4.33 -1.37
CA ASP A 114 6.62 3.02 -0.79
C ASP A 114 5.94 1.83 -1.51
N ASN A 115 4.76 2.04 -2.05
CA ASN A 115 4.03 1.03 -2.83
C ASN A 115 4.51 0.87 -4.28
N GLY A 116 5.55 1.61 -4.70
CA GLY A 116 6.12 1.57 -6.04
C GLY A 116 5.32 2.32 -7.12
N GLU A 117 4.26 3.04 -6.77
CA GLU A 117 3.57 3.93 -7.71
C GLU A 117 4.49 5.08 -8.17
N ALA A 118 4.23 5.61 -9.35
CA ALA A 118 5.05 6.70 -9.88
C ALA A 118 4.82 8.02 -9.12
N PHE A 119 5.88 8.61 -8.58
CA PHE A 119 5.86 9.90 -7.86
C PHE A 119 5.75 11.08 -8.84
N LYS A 120 4.58 11.26 -9.47
CA LYS A 120 4.32 12.29 -10.49
C LYS A 120 3.63 13.53 -9.93
N PHE A 121 2.54 13.34 -9.18
CA PHE A 121 1.85 14.43 -8.49
C PHE A 121 2.70 14.91 -7.32
N LYS A 122 2.82 16.23 -7.15
CA LYS A 122 3.58 16.86 -6.07
C LYS A 122 2.80 18.06 -5.56
N HIS A 123 2.82 18.27 -4.24
CA HIS A 123 2.13 19.41 -3.63
C HIS A 123 2.94 20.03 -2.49
N TRP A 124 4.25 20.17 -2.74
CA TRP A 124 5.21 20.73 -1.79
C TRP A 124 4.80 22.10 -1.26
N ASP A 125 5.10 22.38 0.00
CA ASP A 125 5.05 23.73 0.55
C ASP A 125 6.21 24.57 0.01
N LYS A 126 6.20 25.87 0.32
CA LYS A 126 7.28 26.75 -0.07
C LYS A 126 8.60 26.27 0.56
N ASP A 127 9.66 26.29 -0.24
CA ASP A 127 11.01 25.89 0.14
C ASP A 127 11.10 24.40 0.60
N GLN A 128 10.17 23.54 0.11
CA GLN A 128 10.16 22.09 0.35
C GLN A 128 10.38 21.31 -0.97
N PRO A 129 10.96 20.10 -0.94
CA PRO A 129 11.58 19.46 0.24
C PRO A 129 12.83 20.23 0.69
N SER A 130 13.16 20.14 1.98
CA SER A 130 14.21 20.96 2.59
C SER A 130 15.63 20.47 2.29
N ALA A 131 15.80 19.25 1.80
CA ALA A 131 17.08 18.56 1.65
C ALA A 131 17.95 18.58 2.92
N ALA A 132 17.32 18.69 4.09
CA ALA A 132 18.02 18.61 5.35
C ALA A 132 18.38 17.16 5.65
N SER A 133 19.59 16.92 6.14
CA SER A 133 20.07 15.56 6.44
C SER A 133 19.09 14.79 7.34
N GLY A 134 18.68 13.61 6.89
CA GLY A 134 17.74 12.73 7.56
C GLY A 134 16.26 13.13 7.44
N HIS A 135 15.93 14.15 6.64
CA HIS A 135 14.55 14.53 6.33
C HIS A 135 14.02 13.75 5.13
N ASN A 136 13.85 12.44 5.29
CA ASN A 136 13.60 11.51 4.21
C ASN A 136 12.13 11.06 4.13
N PHE A 137 11.23 11.58 4.97
CA PHE A 137 9.86 11.08 5.09
C PHE A 137 8.84 12.18 4.86
N LEU A 138 7.85 11.86 4.03
CA LEU A 138 6.86 12.81 3.55
C LEU A 138 5.72 13.00 4.54
N ILE A 139 5.37 14.26 4.80
CA ILE A 139 4.20 14.63 5.58
C ILE A 139 3.26 15.53 4.80
N LEU A 140 1.97 15.50 5.17
CA LEU A 140 0.95 16.41 4.71
C LEU A 140 0.40 17.24 5.88
N SER A 141 0.26 18.54 5.65
CA SER A 141 -0.43 19.45 6.56
C SER A 141 -1.95 19.40 6.35
N GLY A 142 -2.70 18.93 7.33
CA GLY A 142 -4.16 18.94 7.31
C GLY A 142 -4.78 20.35 7.26
N LYS A 143 -4.00 21.41 7.53
CA LYS A 143 -4.45 22.80 7.45
C LYS A 143 -4.58 23.30 6.02
N ASN A 144 -3.58 23.03 5.18
CA ASN A 144 -3.49 23.59 3.83
C ASN A 144 -3.24 22.54 2.72
N GLY A 145 -3.05 21.28 3.09
CA GLY A 145 -2.78 20.18 2.15
C GLY A 145 -1.38 20.17 1.57
N LYS A 146 -0.50 21.07 2.00
CA LYS A 146 0.87 21.15 1.52
C LYS A 146 1.74 20.07 2.13
N TRP A 147 2.79 19.69 1.39
CA TRP A 147 3.74 18.65 1.77
C TRP A 147 5.06 19.22 2.24
N ALA A 148 5.67 18.55 3.17
CA ALA A 148 7.03 18.81 3.62
C ALA A 148 7.75 17.49 3.91
N ASP A 149 9.07 17.55 3.99
CA ASP A 149 9.92 16.46 4.44
C ASP A 149 10.24 16.61 5.94
N THR A 150 10.51 15.49 6.61
CA THR A 150 10.95 15.47 8.01
C THR A 150 11.71 14.17 8.31
N THR A 151 12.26 14.06 9.54
CA THR A 151 12.84 12.80 10.02
C THR A 151 11.76 11.76 10.28
N ASP A 152 12.14 10.49 10.40
CA ASP A 152 11.24 9.36 10.67
C ASP A 152 10.46 9.50 11.98
N PHE A 153 10.95 10.29 12.91
CA PHE A 153 10.29 10.65 14.17
C PHE A 153 10.17 12.16 14.32
N SER A 154 8.96 12.66 14.20
CA SER A 154 8.65 14.06 14.48
C SER A 154 7.51 14.15 15.47
N GLY A 155 7.76 14.63 16.67
CA GLY A 155 6.73 14.84 17.69
C GLY A 155 5.60 15.80 17.29
N LYS A 156 5.71 16.42 16.10
CA LYS A 156 4.67 17.27 15.51
C LYS A 156 3.68 16.48 14.65
N VAL A 157 4.07 15.32 14.09
CA VAL A 157 3.18 14.46 13.32
C VAL A 157 2.26 13.73 14.28
N LYS A 158 0.95 13.78 14.02
CA LYS A 158 -0.09 13.32 14.92
C LYS A 158 -1.00 12.28 14.29
N GLY A 159 -0.56 11.63 13.24
CA GLY A 159 -1.33 10.56 12.64
C GLY A 159 -0.85 10.17 11.24
N TYR A 160 -1.63 9.28 10.66
CA TYR A 160 -1.44 8.78 9.30
C TYR A 160 -2.78 8.36 8.71
N VAL A 161 -2.80 8.11 7.42
CA VAL A 161 -3.96 7.55 6.71
C VAL A 161 -3.52 6.26 6.04
N CYS A 162 -4.27 5.18 6.25
CA CYS A 162 -4.13 3.95 5.49
C CYS A 162 -5.09 3.94 4.30
N GLU A 163 -4.61 3.40 3.18
CA GLU A 163 -5.36 3.24 1.94
C GLU A 163 -5.48 1.77 1.56
N TRP A 164 -6.64 1.36 1.08
CA TRP A 164 -6.89 0.04 0.48
C TRP A 164 -7.28 0.23 -0.97
N LYS A 165 -6.50 -0.34 -1.88
CA LYS A 165 -6.78 -0.27 -3.32
C LYS A 165 -8.03 -1.06 -3.65
N GLY A 166 -9.00 -0.38 -4.24
CA GLY A 166 -10.21 -1.01 -4.77
C GLY A 166 -10.00 -1.62 -6.15
N THR A 167 -11.00 -2.39 -6.58
CA THR A 167 -11.03 -2.97 -7.94
C THR A 167 -11.70 -2.05 -8.97
N ALA A 168 -12.23 -0.90 -8.54
CA ALA A 168 -12.89 0.02 -9.44
C ALA A 168 -11.87 0.75 -10.35
N PRO A 169 -12.24 1.09 -11.61
CA PRO A 169 -11.40 1.89 -12.48
C PRO A 169 -11.06 3.23 -11.81
N LYS A 170 -9.80 3.65 -11.88
CA LYS A 170 -9.32 4.95 -11.35
C LYS A 170 -10.07 6.16 -11.93
N ASP A 171 -10.76 5.97 -13.06
CA ASP A 171 -11.51 7.00 -13.80
C ASP A 171 -12.99 7.12 -13.40
N ALA A 172 -13.46 6.30 -12.45
CA ALA A 172 -14.76 6.52 -11.84
C ALA A 172 -14.69 7.84 -11.07
N GLY A 173 -15.20 8.92 -11.66
CA GLY A 173 -15.28 10.22 -11.02
C GLY A 173 -15.95 10.13 -9.64
N PRO A 174 -15.70 11.09 -8.73
CA PRO A 174 -16.34 11.08 -7.43
C PRO A 174 -17.86 11.02 -7.61
N LYS A 175 -18.51 10.09 -6.93
CA LYS A 175 -19.97 10.20 -6.74
C LYS A 175 -20.18 11.42 -5.83
N ASP A 176 -21.22 12.20 -6.08
CA ASP A 176 -21.53 13.42 -5.29
C ASP A 176 -21.58 13.17 -3.77
N ASP A 177 -21.80 11.91 -3.35
CA ASP A 177 -21.77 11.50 -1.96
C ASP A 177 -20.36 11.39 -1.34
N ASP A 178 -19.32 11.19 -2.17
CA ASP A 178 -17.94 11.07 -1.70
C ASP A 178 -17.35 12.43 -1.27
N LEU A 179 -18.05 13.53 -1.60
CA LEU A 179 -17.64 14.90 -1.24
C LEU A 179 -18.17 15.35 0.12
N LYS A 180 -19.07 14.58 0.74
CA LYS A 180 -19.58 14.89 2.07
C LYS A 180 -18.54 14.46 3.12
N ALA A 181 -18.02 15.45 3.88
CA ALA A 181 -17.19 15.17 5.02
C ALA A 181 -17.92 14.19 5.97
N PRO A 182 -17.19 13.21 6.57
CA PRO A 182 -17.79 12.39 7.63
C PRO A 182 -18.34 13.33 8.70
N LYS A 183 -19.63 13.17 9.02
CA LYS A 183 -20.25 13.88 10.14
C LYS A 183 -19.53 13.45 11.41
N GLY A 184 -18.83 14.39 12.03
CA GLY A 184 -18.09 14.21 13.27
C GLY A 184 -19.00 13.98 14.45
#